data_42fddd84c7eacf307cfa039c1db716e2
#
_entry.id   42fddd84c7eacf307cfa039c1db716e2
#
_cell.length_a   1.000
_cell.length_b   1.000
_cell.length_c   1.000
_cell.angle_alpha   90.00
_cell.angle_beta   90.00
_cell.angle_gamma   90.00
#
_symmetry.space_group_name_H-M   'P 1'
#
loop_
_entity.id
_entity.type
_entity.pdbx_description
1 polymer ?
#
loop_
_entity_poly.entity_id
_entity_poly.type
_entity_poly.pdbx_seq_one_letter_code
_entity_poly.pdbx_strand_id
1 'polypeptide(L)'
;MKALWVLLLQSILLPVWAVTPQFEKKVFTAKSGNELLYRVLYPENYDASAKKKYPLVLFLHGGGERGTDNEKQLMHGAEQFLNPVNREKYPAIVLFPQCPPEFYWALDSRPEKSLDNKAFPQNPPLSKIFVSVKELLDKFIADERVDTRRIYVVGLSMGGMGTFDMAARYPDLFAAAVPICGGVYPERLASAAKKVKFRIFHGDADGVVPVKNSREIYTYLKKAGADVEYIEFPGCNHGSWGPAFNRTDFMEWIFKQKK
;
A
#
# COMPACT_ATOMS: atom_id res chain seq x y z
N MET A 1 -69.69 18.17 25.31
CA MET A 1 -68.79 17.20 24.71
C MET A 1 -67.66 17.97 24.02
N LYS A 2 -66.44 17.95 24.56
CA LYS A 2 -65.25 18.64 23.97
C LYS A 2 -64.45 17.57 23.22
N ALA A 3 -64.36 17.69 21.89
CA ALA A 3 -63.54 16.80 21.07
C ALA A 3 -62.06 17.17 21.20
N LEU A 4 -61.24 16.21 21.64
CA LEU A 4 -59.80 16.33 21.76
C LEU A 4 -59.18 15.89 20.46
N TRP A 5 -58.59 16.82 19.69
CA TRP A 5 -57.83 16.50 18.49
C TRP A 5 -56.39 16.11 18.90
N VAL A 6 -56.05 14.84 18.69
CA VAL A 6 -54.65 14.38 18.85
C VAL A 6 -53.96 14.54 17.50
N LEU A 7 -53.02 15.48 17.44
CA LEU A 7 -52.12 15.64 16.32
C LEU A 7 -51.00 14.57 16.39
N LEU A 8 -51.09 13.58 15.55
CA LEU A 8 -50.00 12.62 15.31
C LEU A 8 -48.92 13.31 14.47
N LEU A 9 -47.81 13.69 15.07
CA LEU A 9 -46.57 14.07 14.36
C LEU A 9 -45.96 12.77 13.81
N GLN A 10 -46.15 12.54 12.50
CA GLN A 10 -45.37 11.56 11.74
C GLN A 10 -43.96 12.13 11.49
N SER A 11 -42.98 11.64 12.22
CA SER A 11 -41.57 11.90 11.91
C SER A 11 -41.23 11.19 10.59
N ILE A 12 -41.08 11.99 9.52
CA ILE A 12 -40.55 11.51 8.24
C ILE A 12 -39.06 11.25 8.45
N LEU A 13 -38.70 9.99 8.69
CA LEU A 13 -37.32 9.51 8.58
C LEU A 13 -36.95 9.53 7.10
N LEU A 14 -36.27 10.59 6.66
CA LEU A 14 -35.63 10.59 5.33
C LEU A 14 -34.57 9.49 5.33
N PRO A 15 -34.53 8.64 4.27
CA PRO A 15 -33.48 7.65 4.15
C PRO A 15 -32.12 8.37 4.03
N VAL A 16 -31.26 8.17 5.02
CA VAL A 16 -29.84 8.54 4.90
C VAL A 16 -29.28 7.59 3.84
N TRP A 17 -29.11 8.08 2.62
CA TRP A 17 -28.39 7.36 1.58
C TRP A 17 -26.94 7.23 2.09
N ALA A 18 -26.58 6.03 2.53
CA ALA A 18 -25.21 5.73 2.89
C ALA A 18 -24.38 5.88 1.61
N VAL A 19 -23.57 6.94 1.55
CA VAL A 19 -22.62 7.14 0.44
C VAL A 19 -21.64 5.97 0.51
N THR A 20 -21.67 5.10 -0.50
CA THR A 20 -20.70 4.01 -0.58
C THR A 20 -19.30 4.62 -0.63
N PRO A 21 -18.39 4.25 0.28
CA PRO A 21 -17.06 4.82 0.30
C PRO A 21 -16.35 4.50 -1.01
N GLN A 22 -15.76 5.52 -1.62
CA GLN A 22 -15.06 5.38 -2.90
C GLN A 22 -13.67 6.02 -2.81
N PHE A 23 -12.72 5.44 -3.53
CA PHE A 23 -11.44 6.07 -3.78
C PHE A 23 -11.62 7.27 -4.73
N GLU A 24 -11.30 8.46 -4.28
CA GLU A 24 -11.35 9.67 -5.11
C GLU A 24 -10.28 9.64 -6.19
N LYS A 25 -10.63 10.02 -7.42
CA LYS A 25 -9.67 10.23 -8.52
C LYS A 25 -8.94 11.55 -8.34
N LYS A 26 -7.63 11.53 -8.36
CA LYS A 26 -6.78 12.73 -8.25
C LYS A 26 -5.60 12.65 -9.23
N VAL A 27 -5.03 13.80 -9.51
CA VAL A 27 -3.78 13.98 -10.25
C VAL A 27 -2.83 14.79 -9.36
N PHE A 28 -1.60 14.35 -9.26
CA PHE A 28 -0.53 15.08 -8.60
C PHE A 28 0.51 15.51 -9.63
N THR A 29 0.80 16.80 -9.70
CA THR A 29 1.87 17.34 -10.53
C THR A 29 3.14 17.43 -9.69
N ALA A 30 4.14 16.63 -10.04
CA ALA A 30 5.45 16.64 -9.40
C ALA A 30 6.23 17.92 -9.76
N LYS A 31 7.27 18.25 -9.00
CA LYS A 31 8.14 19.41 -9.26
C LYS A 31 8.79 19.38 -10.65
N SER A 32 8.99 18.20 -11.20
CA SER A 32 9.48 17.98 -12.57
C SER A 32 8.46 18.33 -13.66
N GLY A 33 7.20 18.61 -13.31
CA GLY A 33 6.07 18.77 -14.20
C GLY A 33 5.38 17.44 -14.60
N ASN A 34 5.89 16.29 -14.16
CA ASN A 34 5.27 14.99 -14.44
C ASN A 34 3.97 14.85 -13.64
N GLU A 35 2.94 14.35 -14.31
CA GLU A 35 1.68 14.00 -13.66
C GLU A 35 1.71 12.57 -13.14
N LEU A 36 1.25 12.38 -11.90
CA LEU A 36 1.02 11.09 -11.27
C LEU A 36 -0.47 10.93 -10.99
N LEU A 37 -1.11 10.02 -11.69
CA LEU A 37 -2.48 9.62 -11.39
C LEU A 37 -2.50 8.83 -10.10
N TYR A 38 -3.46 9.13 -9.21
CA TYR A 38 -3.61 8.37 -7.98
C TYR A 38 -5.06 8.36 -7.51
N ARG A 39 -5.35 7.37 -6.69
CA ARG A 39 -6.60 7.27 -5.94
C ARG A 39 -6.31 7.47 -4.47
N VAL A 40 -7.20 8.19 -3.79
CA VAL A 40 -7.13 8.40 -2.35
C VAL A 40 -8.44 7.98 -1.68
N LEU A 41 -8.34 7.24 -0.58
CA LEU A 41 -9.46 6.94 0.31
C LEU A 41 -9.17 7.60 1.65
N TYR A 42 -10.10 8.44 2.09
CA TYR A 42 -10.06 9.04 3.42
C TYR A 42 -10.82 8.17 4.44
N PRO A 43 -10.47 8.26 5.73
CA PRO A 43 -11.26 7.65 6.80
C PRO A 43 -12.71 8.16 6.78
N GLU A 44 -13.63 7.38 7.34
CA GLU A 44 -14.98 7.87 7.58
C GLU A 44 -14.95 9.07 8.52
N ASN A 45 -15.79 10.07 8.25
CA ASN A 45 -15.84 11.32 8.99
C ASN A 45 -14.47 12.04 9.05
N TYR A 46 -13.69 11.95 7.96
CA TYR A 46 -12.44 12.69 7.85
C TYR A 46 -12.72 14.18 7.86
N ASP A 47 -12.15 14.87 8.83
CA ASP A 47 -12.20 16.33 8.96
C ASP A 47 -10.79 16.91 8.90
N ALA A 48 -10.52 17.65 7.84
CA ALA A 48 -9.23 18.29 7.62
C ALA A 48 -8.95 19.41 8.65
N SER A 49 -9.95 19.93 9.34
CA SER A 49 -9.79 20.94 10.40
C SER A 49 -9.54 20.33 11.78
N ALA A 50 -9.87 19.05 11.97
CA ALA A 50 -9.72 18.36 13.25
C ALA A 50 -8.25 18.08 13.58
N LYS A 51 -7.93 18.00 14.89
CA LYS A 51 -6.59 17.65 15.36
C LYS A 51 -6.26 16.15 15.26
N LYS A 52 -7.23 15.31 14.90
CA LYS A 52 -7.06 13.86 14.78
C LYS A 52 -6.10 13.52 13.65
N LYS A 53 -5.09 12.68 13.94
CA LYS A 53 -4.14 12.15 12.96
C LYS A 53 -4.46 10.70 12.62
N TYR A 54 -4.22 10.34 11.36
CA TYR A 54 -4.52 9.03 10.82
C TYR A 54 -3.26 8.35 10.28
N PRO A 55 -3.18 7.02 10.31
CA PRO A 55 -2.18 6.28 9.55
C PRO A 55 -2.25 6.61 8.06
N LEU A 56 -1.12 6.48 7.36
CA LEU A 56 -1.03 6.60 5.92
C LEU A 56 -0.58 5.26 5.33
N VAL A 57 -1.32 4.77 4.34
CA VAL A 57 -0.96 3.57 3.59
C VAL A 57 -0.65 3.95 2.15
N LEU A 58 0.55 3.61 1.68
CA LEU A 58 0.90 3.60 0.27
C LEU A 58 0.73 2.19 -0.27
N PHE A 59 -0.14 1.99 -1.26
CA PHE A 59 -0.33 0.71 -1.92
C PHE A 59 0.19 0.77 -3.35
N LEU A 60 1.11 -0.14 -3.70
CA LEU A 60 1.75 -0.25 -4.99
C LEU A 60 1.23 -1.47 -5.74
N HIS A 61 0.54 -1.25 -6.86
CA HIS A 61 -0.06 -2.30 -7.69
C HIS A 61 0.99 -3.10 -8.47
N GLY A 62 0.58 -4.21 -9.07
CA GLY A 62 1.40 -5.08 -9.91
C GLY A 62 1.60 -4.54 -11.33
N GLY A 63 2.34 -5.30 -12.15
CA GLY A 63 2.65 -4.89 -13.53
C GLY A 63 1.45 -4.85 -14.47
N GLY A 64 0.40 -5.64 -14.18
CA GLY A 64 -0.83 -5.70 -14.99
C GLY A 64 -1.73 -4.47 -14.86
N GLU A 65 -1.63 -3.74 -13.76
CA GLU A 65 -2.48 -2.61 -13.43
C GLU A 65 -1.86 -1.26 -13.87
N ARG A 66 -0.71 -1.29 -14.55
CA ARG A 66 -0.12 -0.10 -15.18
C ARG A 66 -1.10 0.49 -16.19
N GLY A 67 -1.13 1.81 -16.26
CA GLY A 67 -2.06 2.49 -17.17
C GLY A 67 -2.10 3.98 -16.96
N THR A 68 -3.07 4.60 -17.66
CA THR A 68 -3.38 6.03 -17.61
C THR A 68 -4.88 6.27 -17.38
N ASP A 69 -5.61 5.22 -16.96
CA ASP A 69 -7.06 5.28 -16.73
C ASP A 69 -7.42 5.75 -15.31
N ASN A 70 -6.46 5.74 -14.40
CA ASN A 70 -6.65 6.02 -13.00
C ASN A 70 -7.74 5.11 -12.35
N GLU A 71 -7.79 3.82 -12.78
CA GLU A 71 -8.77 2.83 -12.32
C GLU A 71 -8.16 1.47 -12.00
N LYS A 72 -7.32 0.92 -12.91
CA LYS A 72 -6.78 -0.43 -12.79
C LYS A 72 -5.96 -0.66 -11.53
N GLN A 73 -5.32 0.37 -10.99
CA GLN A 73 -4.54 0.26 -9.75
C GLN A 73 -5.37 -0.21 -8.55
N LEU A 74 -6.71 -0.13 -8.62
CA LEU A 74 -7.61 -0.60 -7.57
C LEU A 74 -8.01 -2.09 -7.72
N MET A 75 -7.59 -2.76 -8.78
CA MET A 75 -8.02 -4.15 -9.10
C MET A 75 -7.71 -5.13 -7.97
N HIS A 76 -6.60 -4.94 -7.26
CA HIS A 76 -6.17 -5.82 -6.19
C HIS A 76 -5.89 -5.02 -4.92
N GLY A 77 -6.41 -5.49 -3.79
CA GLY A 77 -6.15 -4.94 -2.45
C GLY A 77 -7.03 -3.75 -2.04
N ALA A 78 -7.70 -3.06 -2.97
CA ALA A 78 -8.57 -1.94 -2.63
C ALA A 78 -9.76 -2.38 -1.76
N GLU A 79 -10.28 -3.60 -1.97
CA GLU A 79 -11.37 -4.19 -1.20
C GLU A 79 -11.04 -4.32 0.31
N GLN A 80 -9.75 -4.47 0.66
CA GLN A 80 -9.35 -4.52 2.07
C GLN A 80 -9.66 -3.21 2.79
N PHE A 81 -9.53 -2.10 2.09
CA PHE A 81 -9.75 -0.76 2.64
C PHE A 81 -11.19 -0.27 2.45
N LEU A 82 -11.95 -0.87 1.53
CA LEU A 82 -13.38 -0.58 1.32
C LEU A 82 -14.28 -1.41 2.24
N ASN A 83 -13.79 -2.52 2.78
CA ASN A 83 -14.55 -3.36 3.69
C ASN A 83 -15.00 -2.56 4.92
N PRO A 84 -16.31 -2.50 5.24
CA PRO A 84 -16.83 -1.66 6.32
C PRO A 84 -16.21 -1.97 7.70
N VAL A 85 -16.00 -3.26 8.01
CA VAL A 85 -15.38 -3.69 9.28
C VAL A 85 -13.94 -3.19 9.39
N ASN A 86 -13.17 -3.28 8.28
CA ASN A 86 -11.81 -2.78 8.26
C ASN A 86 -11.76 -1.25 8.34
N ARG A 87 -12.68 -0.55 7.69
CA ARG A 87 -12.76 0.92 7.73
C ARG A 87 -13.03 1.44 9.15
N GLU A 88 -13.92 0.79 9.86
CA GLU A 88 -14.23 1.12 11.25
C GLU A 88 -13.04 0.82 12.17
N LYS A 89 -12.44 -0.37 12.05
CA LYS A 89 -11.37 -0.83 12.94
C LYS A 89 -10.02 -0.18 12.64
N TYR A 90 -9.74 0.14 11.37
CA TYR A 90 -8.45 0.63 10.89
C TYR A 90 -8.57 1.91 10.04
N PRO A 91 -9.13 2.99 10.58
CA PRO A 91 -9.30 4.22 9.82
C PRO A 91 -7.94 4.79 9.40
N ALA A 92 -7.75 4.99 8.09
CA ALA A 92 -6.49 5.44 7.51
C ALA A 92 -6.71 6.28 6.25
N ILE A 93 -5.73 7.11 5.90
CA ILE A 93 -5.60 7.69 4.57
C ILE A 93 -4.88 6.65 3.71
N VAL A 94 -5.45 6.28 2.55
CA VAL A 94 -4.91 5.24 1.69
C VAL A 94 -4.66 5.78 0.29
N LEU A 95 -3.43 5.63 -0.21
CA LEU A 95 -3.00 6.11 -1.52
C LEU A 95 -2.70 4.93 -2.44
N PHE A 96 -3.33 4.94 -3.61
CA PHE A 96 -3.07 4.02 -4.72
C PHE A 96 -2.61 4.84 -5.94
N PRO A 97 -1.32 5.14 -6.10
CA PRO A 97 -0.82 5.73 -7.34
C PRO A 97 -0.91 4.72 -8.48
N GLN A 98 -1.01 5.21 -9.73
CA GLN A 98 -0.93 4.39 -10.92
C GLN A 98 0.41 4.61 -11.63
N CYS A 99 1.16 3.54 -11.84
CA CYS A 99 2.37 3.54 -12.63
C CYS A 99 2.02 3.58 -14.12
N PRO A 100 2.53 4.53 -14.90
CA PRO A 100 2.32 4.54 -16.34
C PRO A 100 2.91 3.30 -17.03
N PRO A 101 2.42 2.93 -18.25
CA PRO A 101 2.83 1.69 -18.93
C PRO A 101 4.31 1.58 -19.22
N GLU A 102 4.98 2.70 -19.50
CA GLU A 102 6.39 2.80 -19.85
C GLU A 102 7.34 2.66 -18.66
N PHE A 103 6.83 2.76 -17.41
CA PHE A 103 7.64 2.73 -16.20
C PHE A 103 7.45 1.43 -15.40
N TYR A 104 8.37 1.25 -14.45
CA TYR A 104 8.35 0.23 -13.41
C TYR A 104 8.60 0.90 -12.06
N TRP A 105 8.03 0.42 -10.94
CA TRP A 105 8.15 1.15 -9.66
C TRP A 105 9.59 1.40 -9.24
N ALA A 106 10.32 0.33 -9.02
CA ALA A 106 11.68 0.38 -8.46
C ALA A 106 12.75 0.79 -9.50
N LEU A 107 12.44 0.71 -10.78
CA LEU A 107 13.34 0.94 -11.90
C LEU A 107 12.59 1.70 -13.01
N ASP A 108 13.29 2.36 -13.92
CA ASP A 108 12.65 3.02 -15.07
C ASP A 108 12.05 2.02 -16.08
N SER A 109 12.51 0.77 -16.05
CA SER A 109 11.99 -0.31 -16.90
C SER A 109 12.02 -1.66 -16.18
N ARG A 110 11.27 -2.63 -16.70
CA ARG A 110 11.34 -4.01 -16.20
C ARG A 110 12.72 -4.60 -16.49
N PRO A 111 13.31 -5.38 -15.55
CA PRO A 111 14.51 -6.17 -15.84
C PRO A 111 14.27 -7.14 -17.01
N GLU A 112 15.12 -7.10 -18.05
CA GLU A 112 14.88 -7.84 -19.29
C GLU A 112 15.12 -9.34 -19.16
N LYS A 113 16.14 -9.74 -18.39
CA LYS A 113 16.64 -11.13 -18.37
C LYS A 113 16.01 -12.00 -17.29
N SER A 114 15.72 -11.43 -16.13
CA SER A 114 15.27 -12.18 -14.98
C SER A 114 14.63 -11.26 -13.96
N LEU A 115 13.77 -11.79 -13.10
CA LEU A 115 13.26 -11.13 -11.90
C LEU A 115 13.90 -11.68 -10.63
N ASP A 116 15.04 -12.38 -10.72
CA ASP A 116 15.85 -12.77 -9.57
C ASP A 116 16.39 -11.55 -8.82
N ASN A 117 16.63 -11.68 -7.52
CA ASN A 117 17.20 -10.60 -6.71
C ASN A 117 18.49 -10.03 -7.29
N LYS A 118 19.34 -10.86 -7.88
CA LYS A 118 20.59 -10.45 -8.51
C LYS A 118 20.43 -9.65 -9.81
N ALA A 119 19.24 -9.67 -10.42
CA ALA A 119 18.93 -8.83 -11.59
C ALA A 119 18.61 -7.38 -11.20
N PHE A 120 18.31 -7.13 -9.91
CA PHE A 120 18.12 -5.78 -9.41
C PHE A 120 19.48 -5.14 -9.09
N PRO A 121 19.74 -3.89 -9.56
CA PRO A 121 20.98 -3.21 -9.25
C PRO A 121 21.14 -2.99 -7.74
N GLN A 122 22.39 -3.03 -7.25
CA GLN A 122 22.69 -2.72 -5.86
C GLN A 122 22.39 -1.24 -5.52
N ASN A 123 22.72 -0.34 -6.45
CA ASN A 123 22.53 1.10 -6.28
C ASN A 123 21.82 1.70 -7.51
N PRO A 124 20.54 1.35 -7.75
CA PRO A 124 19.80 1.93 -8.86
C PRO A 124 19.55 3.42 -8.60
N PRO A 125 19.53 4.26 -9.66
CA PRO A 125 19.00 5.59 -9.55
C PRO A 125 17.54 5.53 -9.06
N LEU A 126 17.05 6.61 -8.48
CA LEU A 126 15.62 6.70 -8.15
C LEU A 126 14.86 6.78 -9.48
N SER A 127 13.90 5.88 -9.69
CA SER A 127 13.09 5.91 -10.92
C SER A 127 12.23 7.18 -10.96
N LYS A 128 11.99 7.68 -12.18
CA LYS A 128 11.23 8.93 -12.38
C LYS A 128 9.86 8.87 -11.72
N ILE A 129 9.20 7.71 -11.80
CA ILE A 129 7.88 7.54 -11.19
C ILE A 129 7.97 7.54 -9.65
N PHE A 130 9.03 7.01 -9.06
CA PHE A 130 9.21 7.05 -7.62
C PHE A 130 9.58 8.44 -7.08
N VAL A 131 10.20 9.30 -7.89
CA VAL A 131 10.30 10.74 -7.53
C VAL A 131 8.92 11.32 -7.30
N SER A 132 8.00 11.13 -8.25
CA SER A 132 6.63 11.66 -8.14
C SER A 132 5.86 11.03 -6.98
N VAL A 133 6.00 9.70 -6.73
CA VAL A 133 5.38 9.01 -5.59
C VAL A 133 5.91 9.56 -4.26
N LYS A 134 7.23 9.80 -4.16
CA LYS A 134 7.82 10.36 -2.93
C LYS A 134 7.34 11.79 -2.67
N GLU A 135 7.27 12.63 -3.70
CA GLU A 135 6.74 13.98 -3.57
C GLU A 135 5.25 14.00 -3.17
N LEU A 136 4.45 13.06 -3.71
CA LEU A 136 3.06 12.87 -3.28
C LEU A 136 2.99 12.49 -1.80
N LEU A 137 3.81 11.53 -1.35
CA LEU A 137 3.88 11.16 0.06
C LEU A 137 4.27 12.35 0.94
N ASP A 138 5.28 13.12 0.53
CA ASP A 138 5.75 14.29 1.29
C ASP A 138 4.64 15.33 1.44
N LYS A 139 3.83 15.54 0.39
CA LYS A 139 2.66 16.41 0.46
C LYS A 139 1.66 15.93 1.52
N PHE A 140 1.33 14.63 1.54
CA PHE A 140 0.40 14.07 2.53
C PHE A 140 0.97 14.09 3.95
N ILE A 141 2.29 13.87 4.09
CA ILE A 141 2.98 13.91 5.39
C ILE A 141 3.04 15.34 5.95
N ALA A 142 3.18 16.34 5.08
CA ALA A 142 3.13 17.74 5.46
C ALA A 142 1.72 18.18 5.89
N ASP A 143 0.70 17.47 5.46
CA ASP A 143 -0.65 17.60 6.02
C ASP A 143 -0.64 17.06 7.46
N GLU A 144 -0.92 17.91 8.43
CA GLU A 144 -0.87 17.55 9.86
C GLU A 144 -1.84 16.44 10.29
N ARG A 145 -2.69 15.91 9.38
CA ARG A 145 -3.61 14.79 9.62
C ARG A 145 -2.94 13.42 9.53
N VAL A 146 -1.69 13.34 9.08
CA VAL A 146 -0.93 12.09 9.04
C VAL A 146 -0.22 11.84 10.36
N ASP A 147 -0.40 10.66 10.97
CA ASP A 147 0.46 10.17 12.05
C ASP A 147 1.76 9.62 11.45
N THR A 148 2.81 10.41 11.48
CA THR A 148 4.12 10.07 10.89
C THR A 148 4.78 8.85 11.51
N ARG A 149 4.28 8.35 12.64
CA ARG A 149 4.75 7.11 13.25
C ARG A 149 4.05 5.87 12.68
N ARG A 150 2.97 6.06 11.90
CA ARG A 150 2.15 4.99 11.33
C ARG A 150 1.99 5.17 9.84
N ILE A 151 3.10 5.09 9.11
CA ILE A 151 3.14 5.11 7.64
C ILE A 151 3.54 3.72 7.18
N TYR A 152 2.77 3.15 6.27
CA TYR A 152 2.94 1.79 5.80
C TYR A 152 3.05 1.75 4.29
N VAL A 153 3.83 0.80 3.77
CA VAL A 153 3.90 0.51 2.34
C VAL A 153 3.55 -0.95 2.10
N VAL A 154 2.62 -1.17 1.17
CA VAL A 154 2.12 -2.49 0.77
C VAL A 154 2.21 -2.58 -0.74
N GLY A 155 2.52 -3.73 -1.30
CA GLY A 155 2.49 -3.90 -2.75
C GLY A 155 2.69 -5.33 -3.19
N LEU A 156 2.24 -5.62 -4.41
CA LEU A 156 2.28 -6.97 -4.97
C LEU A 156 3.08 -7.02 -6.28
N SER A 157 3.82 -8.10 -6.52
CA SER A 157 4.60 -8.32 -7.74
C SER A 157 5.55 -7.14 -8.03
N MET A 158 5.38 -6.40 -9.12
CA MET A 158 6.06 -5.13 -9.39
C MET A 158 5.95 -4.17 -8.20
N GLY A 159 4.79 -4.07 -7.57
CA GLY A 159 4.57 -3.28 -6.36
C GLY A 159 5.25 -3.86 -5.13
N GLY A 160 5.42 -5.18 -5.04
CA GLY A 160 6.22 -5.84 -4.00
C GLY A 160 7.71 -5.47 -4.12
N MET A 161 8.23 -5.40 -5.35
CA MET A 161 9.57 -4.87 -5.64
C MET A 161 9.67 -3.39 -5.22
N GLY A 162 8.65 -2.60 -5.58
CA GLY A 162 8.55 -1.20 -5.17
C GLY A 162 8.49 -1.02 -3.66
N THR A 163 7.79 -1.91 -2.96
CA THR A 163 7.69 -1.90 -1.49
C THR A 163 9.06 -2.11 -0.84
N PHE A 164 9.84 -3.07 -1.32
CA PHE A 164 11.22 -3.25 -0.86
C PHE A 164 12.08 -2.03 -1.17
N ASP A 165 11.99 -1.49 -2.39
CA ASP A 165 12.80 -0.33 -2.81
C ASP A 165 12.48 0.92 -1.98
N MET A 166 11.21 1.18 -1.72
CA MET A 166 10.78 2.29 -0.86
C MET A 166 11.29 2.13 0.57
N ALA A 167 11.20 0.94 1.16
CA ALA A 167 11.73 0.66 2.49
C ALA A 167 13.26 0.83 2.54
N ALA A 168 13.98 0.38 1.50
CA ALA A 168 15.44 0.51 1.41
C ALA A 168 15.90 1.97 1.32
N ARG A 169 15.20 2.79 0.53
CA ARG A 169 15.54 4.20 0.30
C ARG A 169 15.13 5.12 1.44
N TYR A 170 13.99 4.82 2.05
CA TYR A 170 13.37 5.68 3.08
C TYR A 170 13.10 4.91 4.37
N PRO A 171 14.15 4.33 5.00
CA PRO A 171 13.99 3.46 6.16
C PRO A 171 13.40 4.18 7.39
N ASP A 172 13.54 5.49 7.46
CA ASP A 172 12.98 6.30 8.53
C ASP A 172 11.54 6.73 8.28
N LEU A 173 11.00 6.43 7.10
CA LEU A 173 9.64 6.83 6.74
C LEU A 173 8.61 5.82 7.21
N PHE A 174 8.85 4.53 6.98
CA PHE A 174 7.84 3.49 7.15
C PHE A 174 7.95 2.78 8.52
N ALA A 175 6.82 2.57 9.17
CA ALA A 175 6.69 1.69 10.34
C ALA A 175 6.68 0.21 9.92
N ALA A 176 6.05 -0.09 8.76
CA ALA A 176 6.00 -1.43 8.21
C ALA A 176 6.00 -1.45 6.68
N ALA A 177 6.50 -2.53 6.12
CA ALA A 177 6.49 -2.87 4.71
C ALA A 177 5.93 -4.27 4.49
N VAL A 178 4.96 -4.40 3.58
CA VAL A 178 4.31 -5.67 3.25
C VAL A 178 4.50 -5.97 1.75
N PRO A 179 5.67 -6.48 1.36
CA PRO A 179 5.92 -6.92 -0.01
C PRO A 179 5.32 -8.30 -0.27
N ILE A 180 4.56 -8.45 -1.36
CA ILE A 180 3.95 -9.70 -1.80
C ILE A 180 4.58 -10.09 -3.13
N CYS A 181 5.13 -11.30 -3.25
CA CYS A 181 5.81 -11.87 -4.44
C CYS A 181 6.74 -10.87 -5.15
N GLY A 182 7.55 -10.15 -4.37
CA GLY A 182 8.51 -9.16 -4.87
C GLY A 182 9.95 -9.66 -4.90
N GLY A 183 10.86 -8.73 -5.21
CA GLY A 183 12.31 -8.96 -5.18
C GLY A 183 13.07 -7.64 -5.07
N VAL A 184 14.28 -7.72 -4.53
CA VAL A 184 15.24 -6.61 -4.43
C VAL A 184 16.62 -7.21 -4.19
N TYR A 185 17.69 -6.49 -4.52
CA TYR A 185 19.02 -6.88 -4.07
C TYR A 185 19.07 -6.83 -2.53
N PRO A 186 19.25 -7.97 -1.81
CA PRO A 186 18.99 -8.04 -0.35
C PRO A 186 19.77 -7.03 0.49
N GLU A 187 21.04 -6.77 0.14
CA GLU A 187 21.94 -5.88 0.89
C GLU A 187 21.46 -4.43 0.90
N ARG A 188 20.60 -4.04 -0.03
CA ARG A 188 19.95 -2.72 -0.04
C ARG A 188 19.07 -2.49 1.19
N LEU A 189 18.61 -3.57 1.82
CA LEU A 189 17.75 -3.50 3.00
C LEU A 189 18.52 -3.30 4.31
N ALA A 190 19.85 -3.18 4.27
CA ALA A 190 20.67 -3.05 5.47
C ALA A 190 20.22 -1.92 6.41
N SER A 191 19.93 -0.73 5.86
CA SER A 191 19.46 0.42 6.64
C SER A 191 18.03 0.26 7.15
N ALA A 192 17.19 -0.49 6.44
CA ALA A 192 15.81 -0.73 6.81
C ALA A 192 15.64 -1.84 7.85
N ALA A 193 16.61 -2.77 7.94
CA ALA A 193 16.49 -3.98 8.73
C ALA A 193 16.14 -3.75 10.22
N LYS A 194 16.63 -2.67 10.84
CA LYS A 194 16.35 -2.34 12.25
C LYS A 194 15.30 -1.24 12.44
N LYS A 195 14.76 -0.69 11.35
CA LYS A 195 13.87 0.46 11.41
C LYS A 195 12.47 0.15 10.92
N VAL A 196 12.35 -0.75 9.93
CA VAL A 196 11.09 -1.12 9.30
C VAL A 196 10.74 -2.55 9.67
N LYS A 197 9.49 -2.80 10.03
CA LYS A 197 8.99 -4.17 10.25
C LYS A 197 8.51 -4.74 8.94
N PHE A 198 8.87 -5.99 8.66
CA PHE A 198 8.56 -6.62 7.39
C PHE A 198 7.62 -7.81 7.57
N ARG A 199 6.60 -7.89 6.72
CA ARG A 199 5.83 -9.12 6.54
C ARG A 199 5.81 -9.47 5.06
N ILE A 200 6.56 -10.52 4.70
CA ILE A 200 6.79 -10.95 3.32
C ILE A 200 5.85 -12.10 3.00
N PHE A 201 5.19 -12.05 1.84
CA PHE A 201 4.34 -13.12 1.34
C PHE A 201 4.83 -13.60 -0.03
N HIS A 202 4.76 -14.93 -0.29
CA HIS A 202 5.08 -15.50 -1.60
C HIS A 202 4.40 -16.86 -1.79
N GLY A 203 4.10 -17.22 -3.03
CA GLY A 203 3.69 -18.56 -3.40
C GLY A 203 4.90 -19.42 -3.80
N ASP A 204 4.98 -20.67 -3.33
CA ASP A 204 6.13 -21.54 -3.60
C ASP A 204 6.18 -22.07 -5.03
N ALA A 205 5.04 -22.04 -5.75
CA ALA A 205 4.91 -22.39 -7.17
C ALA A 205 4.88 -21.17 -8.11
N ASP A 206 5.39 -20.01 -7.66
CA ASP A 206 5.45 -18.80 -8.47
C ASP A 206 6.40 -18.95 -9.67
N GLY A 207 5.82 -19.01 -10.88
CA GLY A 207 6.53 -19.14 -12.15
C GLY A 207 6.91 -17.79 -12.79
N VAL A 208 6.61 -16.65 -12.17
CA VAL A 208 6.88 -15.31 -12.70
C VAL A 208 7.99 -14.63 -11.91
N VAL A 209 7.85 -14.55 -10.60
CA VAL A 209 8.87 -14.03 -9.68
C VAL A 209 9.36 -15.19 -8.81
N PRO A 210 10.63 -15.56 -8.91
CA PRO A 210 11.14 -16.73 -8.19
C PRO A 210 10.95 -16.61 -6.68
N VAL A 211 10.34 -17.62 -6.06
CA VAL A 211 10.12 -17.67 -4.60
C VAL A 211 11.42 -17.54 -3.80
N LYS A 212 12.53 -17.99 -4.38
CA LYS A 212 13.86 -17.84 -3.76
C LYS A 212 14.18 -16.38 -3.41
N ASN A 213 13.62 -15.40 -4.14
CA ASN A 213 13.81 -13.99 -3.82
C ASN A 213 13.38 -13.68 -2.38
N SER A 214 12.17 -14.06 -2.02
CA SER A 214 11.66 -13.83 -0.67
C SER A 214 12.40 -14.65 0.38
N ARG A 215 12.81 -15.87 0.07
CA ARG A 215 13.59 -16.73 0.97
C ARG A 215 14.97 -16.11 1.27
N GLU A 216 15.67 -15.61 0.24
CA GLU A 216 16.97 -14.93 0.38
C GLU A 216 16.84 -13.62 1.17
N ILE A 217 15.85 -12.79 0.82
CA ILE A 217 15.58 -11.53 1.52
C ILE A 217 15.24 -11.78 3.00
N TYR A 218 14.38 -12.74 3.28
CA TYR A 218 14.05 -13.13 4.65
C TYR A 218 15.29 -13.58 5.45
N THR A 219 16.10 -14.44 4.85
CA THR A 219 17.36 -14.91 5.46
C THR A 219 18.30 -13.76 5.76
N TYR A 220 18.45 -12.83 4.80
CA TYR A 220 19.26 -11.62 4.98
C TYR A 220 18.74 -10.74 6.11
N LEU A 221 17.46 -10.41 6.10
CA LEU A 221 16.81 -9.57 7.11
C LEU A 221 16.91 -10.18 8.52
N LYS A 222 16.69 -11.50 8.64
CA LYS A 222 16.86 -12.23 9.91
C LYS A 222 18.30 -12.11 10.43
N LYS A 223 19.27 -12.33 9.57
CA LYS A 223 20.69 -12.22 9.91
C LYS A 223 21.06 -10.79 10.32
N ALA A 224 20.43 -9.78 9.71
CA ALA A 224 20.61 -8.37 10.07
C ALA A 224 19.87 -7.95 11.35
N GLY A 225 19.12 -8.86 12.00
CA GLY A 225 18.35 -8.61 13.22
C GLY A 225 17.06 -7.82 13.01
N ALA A 226 16.45 -7.95 11.83
CA ALA A 226 15.17 -7.30 11.51
C ALA A 226 14.00 -7.99 12.22
N ASP A 227 12.96 -7.20 12.52
CA ASP A 227 11.63 -7.69 12.84
C ASP A 227 10.95 -8.08 11.51
N VAL A 228 11.03 -9.36 11.15
CA VAL A 228 10.52 -9.87 9.86
C VAL A 228 9.80 -11.20 10.02
N GLU A 229 8.61 -11.28 9.40
CA GLU A 229 7.83 -12.48 9.19
C GLU A 229 7.85 -12.85 7.71
N TYR A 230 7.91 -14.14 7.40
CA TYR A 230 7.77 -14.67 6.05
C TYR A 230 6.71 -15.76 6.03
N ILE A 231 5.72 -15.59 5.15
CA ILE A 231 4.64 -16.54 4.95
C ILE A 231 4.70 -17.01 3.50
N GLU A 232 4.98 -18.29 3.33
CA GLU A 232 4.99 -18.96 2.05
C GLU A 232 3.71 -19.80 1.89
N PHE A 233 3.04 -19.67 0.74
CA PHE A 233 1.81 -20.37 0.44
C PHE A 233 2.09 -21.60 -0.42
N PRO A 234 1.92 -22.83 0.11
CA PRO A 234 2.16 -24.05 -0.63
C PRO A 234 1.26 -24.21 -1.85
N GLY A 235 1.84 -24.57 -2.99
CA GLY A 235 1.14 -24.78 -4.26
C GLY A 235 0.59 -23.49 -4.89
N CYS A 236 0.85 -22.33 -4.29
CA CYS A 236 0.36 -21.07 -4.80
C CYS A 236 1.30 -20.52 -5.89
N ASN A 237 0.72 -20.15 -7.02
CA ASN A 237 1.42 -19.50 -8.12
C ASN A 237 1.66 -18.00 -7.86
N HIS A 238 1.89 -17.21 -8.92
CA HIS A 238 2.14 -15.77 -8.82
C HIS A 238 1.01 -14.97 -8.13
N GLY A 239 -0.21 -15.50 -8.04
CA GLY A 239 -1.37 -14.86 -7.41
C GLY A 239 -1.38 -14.87 -5.87
N SER A 240 -0.23 -14.94 -5.21
CA SER A 240 -0.11 -15.07 -3.75
C SER A 240 -0.69 -13.89 -2.94
N TRP A 241 -1.05 -12.78 -3.58
CA TRP A 241 -1.82 -11.70 -2.93
C TRP A 241 -3.24 -12.14 -2.54
N GLY A 242 -3.87 -13.04 -3.29
CA GLY A 242 -5.19 -13.56 -2.93
C GLY A 242 -5.20 -14.20 -1.52
N PRO A 243 -4.43 -15.27 -1.27
CA PRO A 243 -4.35 -15.82 0.07
C PRO A 243 -3.74 -14.89 1.12
N ALA A 244 -2.85 -13.95 0.74
CA ALA A 244 -2.34 -12.96 1.68
C ALA A 244 -3.45 -12.02 2.18
N PHE A 245 -4.29 -11.48 1.30
CA PHE A 245 -5.42 -10.60 1.64
C PHE A 245 -6.54 -11.33 2.39
N ASN A 246 -6.71 -12.62 2.15
CA ASN A 246 -7.70 -13.46 2.85
C ASN A 246 -7.28 -13.85 4.27
N ARG A 247 -6.09 -13.50 4.72
CA ARG A 247 -5.70 -13.74 6.11
C ARG A 247 -6.46 -12.83 7.05
N THR A 248 -7.00 -13.39 8.09
CA THR A 248 -7.77 -12.66 9.12
C THR A 248 -6.92 -11.63 9.86
N ASP A 249 -5.60 -11.85 9.93
CA ASP A 249 -4.64 -10.98 10.62
C ASP A 249 -3.91 -10.00 9.67
N PHE A 250 -4.27 -9.93 8.37
CA PHE A 250 -3.56 -9.10 7.39
C PHE A 250 -3.61 -7.61 7.78
N MET A 251 -4.80 -7.06 7.95
CA MET A 251 -4.99 -5.67 8.34
C MET A 251 -4.51 -5.41 9.78
N GLU A 252 -4.83 -6.31 10.71
CA GLU A 252 -4.43 -6.17 12.10
C GLU A 252 -2.91 -6.07 12.24
N TRP A 253 -2.16 -6.93 11.54
CA TRP A 253 -0.71 -6.90 11.59
C TRP A 253 -0.16 -5.55 11.13
N ILE A 254 -0.65 -5.00 10.01
CA ILE A 254 -0.19 -3.71 9.47
C ILE A 254 -0.44 -2.58 10.47
N PHE A 255 -1.66 -2.47 10.96
CA PHE A 255 -2.08 -1.32 11.78
C PHE A 255 -1.59 -1.40 13.23
N LYS A 256 -1.12 -2.55 13.68
CA LYS A 256 -0.42 -2.73 14.96
C LYS A 256 0.97 -2.10 14.95
N GLN A 257 1.61 -1.93 13.78
CA GLN A 257 2.98 -1.46 13.69
C GLN A 257 3.07 0.05 13.91
N LYS A 258 4.13 0.43 14.62
CA LYS A 258 4.43 1.83 14.94
C LYS A 258 5.96 1.97 15.09
N LYS A 259 6.49 3.11 14.63
CA LYS A 259 7.88 3.52 14.89
C LYS A 259 8.07 3.89 16.35
#